data_02a9e52f0ec261c2eeed4c0413f5f715
#
_entry.id   02a9e52f0ec261c2eeed4c0413f5f715
#
_cell.length_a   1.000
_cell.length_b   1.000
_cell.length_c   1.000
_cell.angle_alpha   90.00
_cell.angle_beta   90.00
_cell.angle_gamma   90.00
#
_symmetry.space_group_name_H-M   'P 1'
#
loop_
_entity.id
_entity.type
_entity.pdbx_description
1 polymer ?
#
loop_
_entity_poly.entity_id
_entity_poly.type
_entity_poly.pdbx_seq_one_letter_code
_entity_poly.pdbx_strand_id
1 'polypeptide(L)'
;MAHTVMVTGADGFIGSHLTEELVKRGEKVRAFCLYNSFGSLGWIDTLPPEIRNEIDIFMGDVRDPNGVRTAMRGQERVFHLAALIAIPFSYHSPDSYVDPNIKGTLNVLNAARQVGTKRLLVTSTSEVYGTAQYVPIDEKHPYQGQSPYSATKIGADRLAESFYRSFDLPVSIVRPFNTYGPRQSARAVIPTIITQLLSGMTEIKLGSLTPTRDFNYVKDTAAGFMAIAGCEQAIGQEINIATGVEHSIGDLANELIAQINPNAHIVCDEERLRPEKSEVNRLLGDSTKLRAMTGWAPAYTFEQGLAATIEFLRGNLDRYKPDQYML
;
A
#
# COMPACT_ATOMS: atom_id res chain seq x y z
N MET A 1 -4.41 -27.46 -0.05
CA MET A 1 -4.11 -27.44 -1.50
C MET A 1 -3.65 -26.03 -1.85
N ALA A 2 -2.66 -25.88 -2.73
CA ALA A 2 -2.21 -24.57 -3.21
C ALA A 2 -3.30 -23.91 -4.04
N HIS A 3 -3.57 -22.62 -3.81
CA HIS A 3 -4.50 -21.84 -4.62
C HIS A 3 -3.78 -21.20 -5.82
N THR A 4 -4.53 -20.93 -6.88
CA THR A 4 -4.08 -20.04 -7.94
C THR A 4 -4.45 -18.61 -7.56
N VAL A 5 -3.43 -17.75 -7.49
CA VAL A 5 -3.57 -16.41 -6.92
C VAL A 5 -3.03 -15.37 -7.90
N MET A 6 -3.75 -14.27 -8.12
CA MET A 6 -3.25 -13.12 -8.86
C MET A 6 -3.07 -11.92 -7.93
N VAL A 7 -1.94 -11.22 -8.10
CA VAL A 7 -1.64 -9.94 -7.44
C VAL A 7 -1.51 -8.88 -8.52
N THR A 8 -2.38 -7.87 -8.55
CA THR A 8 -2.18 -6.70 -9.41
C THR A 8 -1.33 -5.66 -8.70
N GLY A 9 -0.46 -4.97 -9.43
CA GLY A 9 0.54 -4.09 -8.82
C GLY A 9 1.62 -4.88 -8.07
N ALA A 10 1.87 -6.11 -8.51
CA ALA A 10 2.87 -7.00 -7.95
C ALA A 10 4.30 -6.44 -8.05
N ASP A 11 4.55 -5.60 -9.06
CA ASP A 11 5.79 -4.86 -9.30
C ASP A 11 6.06 -3.72 -8.30
N GLY A 12 5.03 -3.32 -7.54
CA GLY A 12 5.08 -2.24 -6.55
C GLY A 12 5.62 -2.68 -5.18
N PHE A 13 5.61 -1.72 -4.24
CA PHE A 13 6.10 -1.89 -2.87
C PHE A 13 5.39 -3.04 -2.12
N ILE A 14 4.12 -2.85 -1.75
CA ILE A 14 3.37 -3.86 -0.97
C ILE A 14 3.14 -5.12 -1.82
N GLY A 15 2.84 -4.95 -3.11
CA GLY A 15 2.56 -6.06 -4.03
C GLY A 15 3.72 -7.04 -4.15
N SER A 16 4.97 -6.56 -4.21
CA SER A 16 6.15 -7.44 -4.31
C SER A 16 6.40 -8.24 -3.02
N HIS A 17 6.16 -7.67 -1.84
CA HIS A 17 6.23 -8.40 -0.58
C HIS A 17 5.11 -9.44 -0.45
N LEU A 18 3.89 -9.08 -0.82
CA LEU A 18 2.77 -10.02 -0.81
C LEU A 18 3.00 -11.18 -1.78
N THR A 19 3.47 -10.89 -3.00
CA THR A 19 3.83 -11.90 -4.01
C THR A 19 4.89 -12.86 -3.47
N GLU A 20 5.97 -12.33 -2.89
CA GLU A 20 7.05 -13.11 -2.28
C GLU A 20 6.52 -14.04 -1.16
N GLU A 21 5.71 -13.52 -0.25
CA GLU A 21 5.16 -14.30 0.87
C GLU A 21 4.15 -15.36 0.41
N LEU A 22 3.36 -15.09 -0.63
CA LEU A 22 2.45 -16.08 -1.23
C LEU A 22 3.22 -17.24 -1.87
N VAL A 23 4.29 -16.95 -2.62
CA VAL A 23 5.17 -17.99 -3.20
C VAL A 23 5.82 -18.83 -2.10
N LYS A 24 6.37 -18.21 -1.04
CA LYS A 24 6.94 -18.93 0.11
C LYS A 24 5.96 -19.87 0.80
N ARG A 25 4.67 -19.57 0.74
CA ARG A 25 3.59 -20.43 1.25
C ARG A 25 3.16 -21.53 0.28
N GLY A 26 3.79 -21.61 -0.89
CA GLY A 26 3.50 -22.62 -1.91
C GLY A 26 2.27 -22.31 -2.78
N GLU A 27 1.79 -21.06 -2.78
CA GLU A 27 0.71 -20.65 -3.67
C GLU A 27 1.22 -20.51 -5.11
N LYS A 28 0.37 -20.77 -6.10
CA LYS A 28 0.68 -20.53 -7.51
C LYS A 28 0.35 -19.10 -7.87
N VAL A 29 1.38 -18.24 -7.94
CA VAL A 29 1.18 -16.80 -8.02
C VAL A 29 1.36 -16.28 -9.45
N ARG A 30 0.34 -15.58 -9.96
CA ARG A 30 0.43 -14.70 -11.13
C ARG A 30 0.66 -13.27 -10.68
N ALA A 31 1.81 -12.70 -11.05
CA ALA A 31 2.11 -11.29 -10.86
C ALA A 31 1.63 -10.47 -12.06
N PHE A 32 0.58 -9.66 -11.86
CA PHE A 32 0.13 -8.71 -12.86
C PHE A 32 0.89 -7.40 -12.67
N CYS A 33 1.87 -7.16 -13.54
CA CYS A 33 2.78 -6.04 -13.52
C CYS A 33 2.40 -5.00 -14.58
N LEU A 34 2.64 -3.72 -14.32
CA LEU A 34 2.39 -2.67 -15.30
C LEU A 34 3.35 -2.80 -16.48
N TYR A 35 2.79 -2.89 -17.71
CA TYR A 35 3.59 -2.88 -18.92
C TYR A 35 4.38 -1.59 -19.07
N ASN A 36 5.66 -1.70 -19.34
CA ASN A 36 6.54 -0.59 -19.69
C ASN A 36 7.56 -1.02 -20.76
N SER A 37 8.04 -0.04 -21.55
CA SER A 37 8.97 -0.30 -22.67
C SER A 37 10.38 -0.73 -22.24
N PHE A 38 10.71 -0.62 -20.96
CA PHE A 38 12.02 -1.03 -20.42
C PHE A 38 12.06 -2.51 -20.04
N GLY A 39 10.93 -3.23 -20.11
CA GLY A 39 10.83 -4.61 -19.68
C GLY A 39 11.04 -4.82 -18.18
N SER A 40 10.94 -3.75 -17.39
CA SER A 40 11.11 -3.80 -15.94
C SER A 40 9.88 -4.39 -15.25
N LEU A 41 10.12 -5.31 -14.34
CA LEU A 41 9.12 -5.86 -13.44
C LEU A 41 9.17 -5.21 -12.04
N GLY A 42 9.74 -4.01 -11.94
CA GLY A 42 9.85 -3.28 -10.68
C GLY A 42 10.61 -4.06 -9.60
N TRP A 43 10.01 -4.21 -8.43
CA TRP A 43 10.65 -4.93 -7.33
C TRP A 43 10.66 -6.47 -7.51
N ILE A 44 9.87 -7.03 -8.42
CA ILE A 44 9.95 -8.46 -8.77
C ILE A 44 11.32 -8.81 -9.36
N ASP A 45 11.97 -7.88 -10.10
CA ASP A 45 13.31 -8.09 -10.66
C ASP A 45 14.38 -8.29 -9.59
N THR A 46 14.12 -7.87 -8.35
CA THR A 46 15.07 -7.94 -7.23
C THR A 46 14.85 -9.14 -6.32
N LEU A 47 13.83 -9.94 -6.59
CA LEU A 47 13.56 -11.13 -5.79
C LEU A 47 14.63 -12.21 -6.01
N PRO A 48 14.92 -13.03 -4.98
CA PRO A 48 15.80 -14.19 -5.13
C PRO A 48 15.30 -15.11 -6.26
N PRO A 49 16.24 -15.71 -7.06
CA PRO A 49 15.87 -16.55 -8.20
C PRO A 49 14.89 -17.68 -7.84
N GLU A 50 15.02 -18.29 -6.67
CA GLU A 50 14.16 -19.37 -6.19
C GLU A 50 12.71 -18.92 -5.96
N ILE A 51 12.48 -17.64 -5.71
CA ILE A 51 11.13 -17.04 -5.61
C ILE A 51 10.66 -16.58 -6.98
N ARG A 52 11.52 -15.85 -7.71
CA ARG A 52 11.17 -15.26 -8.99
C ARG A 52 10.76 -16.30 -10.04
N ASN A 53 11.45 -17.43 -10.08
CA ASN A 53 11.20 -18.50 -11.05
C ASN A 53 9.85 -19.22 -10.84
N GLU A 54 9.25 -19.10 -9.64
CA GLU A 54 7.94 -19.67 -9.32
C GLU A 54 6.77 -18.71 -9.65
N ILE A 55 7.06 -17.51 -10.15
CA ILE A 55 6.07 -16.48 -10.43
C ILE A 55 5.67 -16.52 -11.93
N ASP A 56 4.38 -16.68 -12.20
CA ASP A 56 3.80 -16.47 -13.54
C ASP A 56 3.64 -14.97 -13.79
N ILE A 57 4.44 -14.41 -14.69
CA ILE A 57 4.47 -12.98 -15.01
C ILE A 57 3.44 -12.66 -16.09
N PHE A 58 2.52 -11.74 -15.80
CA PHE A 58 1.61 -11.17 -16.76
C PHE A 58 1.79 -9.64 -16.81
N MET A 59 2.30 -9.14 -17.93
CA MET A 59 2.42 -7.69 -18.14
C MET A 59 1.13 -7.14 -18.76
N GLY A 60 0.57 -6.09 -18.14
CA GLY A 60 -0.68 -5.49 -18.60
C GLY A 60 -0.97 -4.16 -17.93
N ASP A 61 -2.17 -3.66 -18.15
CA ASP A 61 -2.68 -2.42 -17.54
C ASP A 61 -4.09 -2.68 -17.01
N VAL A 62 -4.35 -2.29 -15.76
CA VAL A 62 -5.67 -2.47 -15.14
C VAL A 62 -6.76 -1.64 -15.84
N ARG A 63 -6.38 -0.64 -16.64
CA ARG A 63 -7.30 0.16 -17.46
C ARG A 63 -7.81 -0.59 -18.68
N ASP A 64 -7.14 -1.68 -19.09
CA ASP A 64 -7.60 -2.56 -20.18
C ASP A 64 -8.49 -3.69 -19.64
N PRO A 65 -9.82 -3.65 -19.86
CA PRO A 65 -10.73 -4.67 -19.34
C PRO A 65 -10.50 -6.06 -19.95
N ASN A 66 -9.98 -6.15 -21.17
CA ASN A 66 -9.71 -7.43 -21.84
C ASN A 66 -8.45 -8.08 -21.29
N GLY A 67 -7.39 -7.32 -21.10
CA GLY A 67 -6.15 -7.78 -20.46
C GLY A 67 -6.41 -8.28 -19.04
N VAL A 68 -7.12 -7.49 -18.23
CA VAL A 68 -7.52 -7.87 -16.86
C VAL A 68 -8.30 -9.18 -16.85
N ARG A 69 -9.34 -9.30 -17.69
CA ARG A 69 -10.14 -10.54 -17.78
C ARG A 69 -9.29 -11.74 -18.19
N THR A 70 -8.38 -11.57 -19.14
CA THR A 70 -7.47 -12.63 -19.58
C THR A 70 -6.54 -13.06 -18.44
N ALA A 71 -5.96 -12.12 -17.73
CA ALA A 71 -5.07 -12.37 -16.59
C ALA A 71 -5.81 -13.10 -15.44
N MET A 72 -7.07 -12.79 -15.21
CA MET A 72 -7.86 -13.36 -14.10
C MET A 72 -8.41 -14.76 -14.39
N ARG A 73 -8.39 -15.25 -15.64
CA ARG A 73 -8.85 -16.60 -15.97
C ARG A 73 -8.07 -17.66 -15.20
N GLY A 74 -8.78 -18.53 -14.50
CA GLY A 74 -8.22 -19.61 -13.71
C GLY A 74 -7.62 -19.18 -12.37
N GLN A 75 -7.76 -17.90 -11.99
CA GLN A 75 -7.30 -17.41 -10.69
C GLN A 75 -8.43 -17.49 -9.67
N GLU A 76 -8.22 -18.30 -8.62
CA GLU A 76 -9.21 -18.49 -7.56
C GLU A 76 -9.28 -17.27 -6.63
N ARG A 77 -8.12 -16.68 -6.32
CA ARG A 77 -7.98 -15.52 -5.44
C ARG A 77 -7.30 -14.37 -6.17
N VAL A 78 -7.76 -13.16 -5.92
CA VAL A 78 -7.18 -11.95 -6.50
C VAL A 78 -6.96 -10.91 -5.42
N PHE A 79 -5.73 -10.40 -5.36
CA PHE A 79 -5.35 -9.24 -4.55
C PHE A 79 -5.17 -8.06 -5.50
N HIS A 80 -6.06 -7.09 -5.41
CA HIS A 80 -6.03 -5.91 -6.27
C HIS A 80 -5.34 -4.76 -5.56
N LEU A 81 -4.02 -4.57 -5.87
CA LEU A 81 -3.20 -3.51 -5.29
C LEU A 81 -2.80 -2.44 -6.31
N ALA A 82 -2.98 -2.69 -7.61
CA ALA A 82 -2.64 -1.72 -8.66
C ALA A 82 -3.40 -0.40 -8.48
N ALA A 83 -2.68 0.69 -8.26
CA ALA A 83 -3.22 2.03 -8.06
C ALA A 83 -2.15 3.10 -8.24
N LEU A 84 -2.53 4.33 -8.57
CA LEU A 84 -1.73 5.50 -8.29
C LEU A 84 -2.00 5.99 -6.87
N ILE A 85 -0.95 6.25 -6.09
CA ILE A 85 -1.04 6.45 -4.63
C ILE A 85 -0.43 7.76 -4.12
N ALA A 86 0.44 8.44 -4.89
CA ALA A 86 1.14 9.63 -4.43
C ALA A 86 0.19 10.81 -4.26
N ILE A 87 -0.12 11.20 -3.02
CA ILE A 87 -1.02 12.31 -2.72
C ILE A 87 -0.54 13.62 -3.38
N PRO A 88 0.75 14.04 -3.24
CA PRO A 88 1.22 15.27 -3.88
C PRO A 88 1.04 15.27 -5.41
N PHE A 89 1.34 14.17 -6.08
CA PHE A 89 1.12 14.06 -7.52
C PHE A 89 -0.36 14.14 -7.90
N SER A 90 -1.28 13.71 -7.03
CA SER A 90 -2.71 13.79 -7.30
C SER A 90 -3.24 15.24 -7.39
N TYR A 91 -2.52 16.21 -6.83
CA TYR A 91 -2.87 17.64 -6.99
C TYR A 91 -2.49 18.17 -8.38
N HIS A 92 -1.43 17.64 -8.97
CA HIS A 92 -0.95 18.06 -10.29
C HIS A 92 -1.71 17.36 -11.42
N SER A 93 -2.08 16.10 -11.22
CA SER A 93 -2.72 15.29 -12.27
C SER A 93 -3.87 14.45 -11.70
N PRO A 94 -4.96 15.06 -11.22
CA PRO A 94 -6.07 14.34 -10.60
C PRO A 94 -6.76 13.36 -11.57
N ASP A 95 -6.87 13.68 -12.83
CA ASP A 95 -7.46 12.84 -13.87
C ASP A 95 -6.74 11.50 -14.01
N SER A 96 -5.39 11.52 -13.93
CA SER A 96 -4.56 10.31 -13.98
C SER A 96 -4.89 9.28 -12.89
N TYR A 97 -5.53 9.70 -11.78
CA TYR A 97 -5.93 8.81 -10.69
C TYR A 97 -7.27 8.14 -10.92
N VAL A 98 -8.17 8.79 -11.67
CA VAL A 98 -9.52 8.25 -11.94
C VAL A 98 -9.45 6.96 -12.72
N ASP A 99 -8.68 6.93 -13.80
CA ASP A 99 -8.58 5.77 -14.68
C ASP A 99 -8.04 4.52 -13.97
N PRO A 100 -6.86 4.50 -13.32
CA PRO A 100 -6.37 3.29 -12.65
C PRO A 100 -7.16 2.97 -11.37
N ASN A 101 -7.51 3.97 -10.54
CA ASN A 101 -8.07 3.72 -9.23
C ASN A 101 -9.57 3.39 -9.27
N ILE A 102 -10.35 4.10 -10.08
CA ILE A 102 -11.81 3.87 -10.18
C ILE A 102 -12.10 2.89 -11.32
N LYS A 103 -11.73 3.23 -12.55
CA LYS A 103 -12.03 2.42 -13.72
C LYS A 103 -11.25 1.10 -13.74
N GLY A 104 -9.96 1.12 -13.31
CA GLY A 104 -9.18 -0.09 -13.13
C GLY A 104 -9.80 -1.04 -12.11
N THR A 105 -10.27 -0.53 -10.96
CA THR A 105 -11.01 -1.33 -9.98
C THR A 105 -12.32 -1.88 -10.56
N LEU A 106 -13.07 -1.07 -11.30
CA LEU A 106 -14.28 -1.53 -11.98
C LEU A 106 -13.99 -2.67 -12.98
N ASN A 107 -12.89 -2.59 -13.73
CA ASN A 107 -12.46 -3.64 -14.65
C ASN A 107 -12.17 -4.95 -13.91
N VAL A 108 -11.47 -4.88 -12.77
CA VAL A 108 -11.17 -6.04 -11.92
C VAL A 108 -12.44 -6.65 -11.34
N LEU A 109 -13.36 -5.84 -10.84
CA LEU A 109 -14.67 -6.30 -10.31
C LEU A 109 -15.49 -7.01 -11.39
N ASN A 110 -15.61 -6.42 -12.59
CA ASN A 110 -16.30 -7.03 -13.72
C ASN A 110 -15.64 -8.34 -14.16
N ALA A 111 -14.32 -8.36 -14.25
CA ALA A 111 -13.58 -9.57 -14.60
C ALA A 111 -13.78 -10.67 -13.55
N ALA A 112 -13.69 -10.34 -12.25
CA ALA A 112 -13.93 -11.28 -11.16
C ALA A 112 -15.30 -11.97 -11.27
N ARG A 113 -16.34 -11.17 -11.54
CA ARG A 113 -17.69 -11.69 -11.76
C ARG A 113 -17.79 -12.61 -12.99
N GLN A 114 -17.15 -12.21 -14.11
CA GLN A 114 -17.21 -12.96 -15.37
C GLN A 114 -16.45 -14.29 -15.32
N VAL A 115 -15.31 -14.34 -14.60
CA VAL A 115 -14.49 -15.56 -14.53
C VAL A 115 -14.81 -16.44 -13.31
N GLY A 116 -15.68 -15.98 -12.41
CA GLY A 116 -16.07 -16.72 -11.21
C GLY A 116 -14.96 -16.76 -10.16
N THR A 117 -14.26 -15.62 -9.92
CA THR A 117 -13.24 -15.52 -8.85
C THR A 117 -13.87 -15.85 -7.50
N LYS A 118 -13.24 -16.74 -6.73
CA LYS A 118 -13.75 -17.21 -5.44
C LYS A 118 -13.47 -16.22 -4.30
N ARG A 119 -12.45 -15.37 -4.44
CA ARG A 119 -12.06 -14.41 -3.42
C ARG A 119 -11.36 -13.20 -4.05
N LEU A 120 -11.88 -12.00 -3.84
CA LEU A 120 -11.28 -10.75 -4.28
C LEU A 120 -11.02 -9.83 -3.07
N LEU A 121 -9.81 -9.32 -2.96
CA LEU A 121 -9.46 -8.26 -2.01
C LEU A 121 -9.14 -6.99 -2.79
N VAL A 122 -9.90 -5.93 -2.53
CA VAL A 122 -9.66 -4.60 -3.10
C VAL A 122 -8.90 -3.77 -2.06
N THR A 123 -7.71 -3.32 -2.42
CA THR A 123 -6.90 -2.48 -1.54
C THR A 123 -7.43 -1.06 -1.55
N SER A 124 -7.82 -0.58 -0.39
CA SER A 124 -8.16 0.80 -0.08
C SER A 124 -7.01 1.47 0.68
N THR A 125 -7.31 2.41 1.56
CA THR A 125 -6.32 3.19 2.34
C THR A 125 -6.99 3.81 3.57
N SER A 126 -6.22 4.09 4.62
CA SER A 126 -6.68 4.91 5.75
C SER A 126 -6.97 6.36 5.37
N GLU A 127 -6.44 6.85 4.26
CA GLU A 127 -6.68 8.22 3.77
C GLU A 127 -8.15 8.47 3.35
N VAL A 128 -8.98 7.43 3.21
CA VAL A 128 -10.43 7.58 2.97
C VAL A 128 -11.17 8.19 4.17
N TYR A 129 -10.59 8.08 5.36
CA TYR A 129 -11.14 8.62 6.59
C TYR A 129 -10.84 10.12 6.78
N GLY A 130 -9.80 10.64 6.11
CA GLY A 130 -9.30 11.99 6.35
C GLY A 130 -8.74 12.16 7.77
N THR A 131 -8.70 13.39 8.24
CA THR A 131 -8.32 13.67 9.64
C THR A 131 -9.33 13.04 10.60
N ALA A 132 -8.81 12.27 11.56
CA ALA A 132 -9.64 11.55 12.53
C ALA A 132 -10.63 12.46 13.24
N GLN A 133 -11.91 12.10 13.22
CA GLN A 133 -12.97 12.73 14.03
C GLN A 133 -13.06 12.10 15.43
N TYR A 134 -12.63 10.85 15.54
CA TYR A 134 -12.39 10.12 16.80
C TYR A 134 -11.28 9.09 16.59
N VAL A 135 -10.64 8.67 17.65
CA VAL A 135 -9.59 7.66 17.67
C VAL A 135 -9.83 6.62 18.76
N PRO A 136 -9.39 5.37 18.55
CA PRO A 136 -8.84 4.85 17.29
C PRO A 136 -9.92 4.80 16.19
N ILE A 137 -9.49 4.91 14.92
CA ILE A 137 -10.36 4.89 13.74
C ILE A 137 -10.78 3.45 13.45
N ASP A 138 -12.04 3.12 13.67
CA ASP A 138 -12.65 1.85 13.25
C ASP A 138 -13.27 1.97 11.83
N GLU A 139 -13.81 0.86 11.32
CA GLU A 139 -14.40 0.83 9.98
C GLU A 139 -15.75 1.58 9.86
N LYS A 140 -16.30 2.06 10.98
CA LYS A 140 -17.52 2.90 11.02
C LYS A 140 -17.22 4.39 10.93
N HIS A 141 -15.92 4.77 11.02
CA HIS A 141 -15.53 6.16 10.90
C HIS A 141 -16.00 6.75 9.55
N PRO A 142 -16.56 7.95 9.53
CA PRO A 142 -17.07 8.56 8.30
C PRO A 142 -15.94 8.79 7.28
N TYR A 143 -16.30 8.69 6.00
CA TYR A 143 -15.39 9.01 4.90
C TYR A 143 -15.22 10.50 4.75
N GLN A 144 -13.99 10.94 4.55
CA GLN A 144 -13.63 12.32 4.25
C GLN A 144 -12.42 12.35 3.28
N GLY A 145 -12.71 12.39 2.00
CA GLY A 145 -11.66 12.48 0.96
C GLY A 145 -11.04 13.87 0.92
N GLN A 146 -9.86 14.05 1.55
CA GLN A 146 -9.16 15.33 1.62
C GLN A 146 -8.15 15.55 0.46
N SER A 147 -8.05 14.60 -0.48
CA SER A 147 -7.22 14.71 -1.68
C SER A 147 -7.90 14.04 -2.86
N PRO A 148 -7.51 14.39 -4.12
CA PRO A 148 -8.00 13.66 -5.30
C PRO A 148 -7.71 12.15 -5.21
N TYR A 149 -6.55 11.76 -4.70
CA TYR A 149 -6.22 10.36 -4.44
C TYR A 149 -7.26 9.69 -3.53
N SER A 150 -7.50 10.24 -2.33
CA SER A 150 -8.43 9.63 -1.38
C SER A 150 -9.86 9.59 -1.92
N ALA A 151 -10.29 10.61 -2.67
CA ALA A 151 -11.59 10.62 -3.33
C ALA A 151 -11.73 9.47 -4.35
N THR A 152 -10.68 9.18 -5.14
CA THR A 152 -10.70 8.02 -6.06
C THR A 152 -10.74 6.69 -5.33
N LYS A 153 -10.09 6.56 -4.17
CA LYS A 153 -10.13 5.35 -3.34
C LYS A 153 -11.51 5.15 -2.70
N ILE A 154 -12.17 6.22 -2.25
CA ILE A 154 -13.58 6.16 -1.79
C ILE A 154 -14.49 5.67 -2.93
N GLY A 155 -14.31 6.19 -4.15
CA GLY A 155 -15.05 5.73 -5.33
C GLY A 155 -14.86 4.24 -5.60
N ALA A 156 -13.62 3.75 -5.53
CA ALA A 156 -13.30 2.33 -5.67
C ALA A 156 -13.93 1.46 -4.57
N ASP A 157 -13.91 1.92 -3.31
CA ASP A 157 -14.54 1.22 -2.18
C ASP A 157 -16.07 1.07 -2.41
N ARG A 158 -16.73 2.16 -2.82
CA ARG A 158 -18.18 2.13 -3.09
C ARG A 158 -18.54 1.22 -4.26
N LEU A 159 -17.70 1.15 -5.30
CA LEU A 159 -17.87 0.18 -6.37
C LEU A 159 -17.75 -1.26 -5.85
N ALA A 160 -16.71 -1.57 -5.08
CA ALA A 160 -16.51 -2.90 -4.52
C ALA A 160 -17.68 -3.34 -3.63
N GLU A 161 -18.14 -2.45 -2.74
CA GLU A 161 -19.32 -2.69 -1.91
C GLU A 161 -20.58 -2.94 -2.75
N SER A 162 -20.79 -2.14 -3.80
CA SER A 162 -21.97 -2.31 -4.67
C SER A 162 -21.97 -3.64 -5.41
N PHE A 163 -20.80 -4.14 -5.83
CA PHE A 163 -20.67 -5.45 -6.46
C PHE A 163 -20.96 -6.61 -5.52
N TYR A 164 -20.56 -6.49 -4.24
CA TYR A 164 -20.99 -7.46 -3.23
C TYR A 164 -22.52 -7.46 -3.07
N ARG A 165 -23.11 -6.26 -2.86
CA ARG A 165 -24.56 -6.13 -2.62
C ARG A 165 -25.43 -6.51 -3.81
N SER A 166 -24.99 -6.21 -5.04
CA SER A 166 -25.80 -6.39 -6.25
C SER A 166 -25.58 -7.71 -6.96
N PHE A 167 -24.44 -8.33 -6.77
CA PHE A 167 -24.01 -9.51 -7.54
C PHE A 167 -23.44 -10.64 -6.67
N ASP A 168 -23.50 -10.52 -5.35
CA ASP A 168 -22.90 -11.48 -4.40
C ASP A 168 -21.42 -11.77 -4.68
N LEU A 169 -20.69 -10.79 -5.26
CA LEU A 169 -19.28 -10.98 -5.55
C LEU A 169 -18.51 -11.15 -4.23
N PRO A 170 -17.69 -12.21 -4.06
CA PRO A 170 -16.96 -12.47 -2.81
C PRO A 170 -15.75 -11.52 -2.62
N VAL A 171 -16.05 -10.24 -2.41
CA VAL A 171 -15.06 -9.16 -2.28
C VAL A 171 -14.95 -8.66 -0.84
N SER A 172 -13.73 -8.31 -0.44
CA SER A 172 -13.44 -7.53 0.79
C SER A 172 -12.67 -6.27 0.44
N ILE A 173 -12.91 -5.21 1.20
CA ILE A 173 -12.17 -3.95 1.11
C ILE A 173 -11.15 -3.94 2.23
N VAL A 174 -9.87 -3.82 1.89
CA VAL A 174 -8.76 -3.84 2.85
C VAL A 174 -8.15 -2.46 2.96
N ARG A 175 -8.12 -1.89 4.16
CA ARG A 175 -7.59 -0.55 4.45
C ARG A 175 -6.33 -0.62 5.29
N PRO A 176 -5.15 -0.78 4.67
CA PRO A 176 -3.91 -0.64 5.41
C PRO A 176 -3.72 0.81 5.85
N PHE A 177 -3.29 0.98 7.11
CA PHE A 177 -2.74 2.24 7.58
C PHE A 177 -1.32 2.41 7.01
N ASN A 178 -0.62 3.48 7.35
CA ASN A 178 0.62 3.85 6.65
C ASN A 178 1.65 2.71 6.63
N THR A 179 1.66 1.95 5.55
CA THR A 179 2.62 0.85 5.39
C THR A 179 4.01 1.40 5.08
N TYR A 180 5.04 0.87 5.77
CA TYR A 180 6.44 1.21 5.55
C TYR A 180 7.32 -0.05 5.50
N GLY A 181 8.53 0.07 4.95
CA GLY A 181 9.48 -1.04 4.91
C GLY A 181 10.39 -1.01 3.69
N PRO A 182 11.21 -2.06 3.50
CA PRO A 182 12.01 -2.28 2.29
C PRO A 182 11.19 -2.12 1.02
N ARG A 183 11.78 -1.62 -0.06
CA ARG A 183 11.16 -1.37 -1.38
C ARG A 183 10.15 -0.21 -1.41
N GLN A 184 9.98 0.52 -0.32
CA GLN A 184 9.11 1.70 -0.33
C GLN A 184 9.75 2.84 -1.12
N SER A 185 8.95 3.56 -1.90
CA SER A 185 9.40 4.71 -2.68
C SER A 185 9.77 5.90 -1.80
N ALA A 186 10.80 6.66 -2.19
CA ALA A 186 11.20 7.93 -1.55
C ALA A 186 10.14 9.05 -1.65
N ARG A 187 8.95 8.79 -2.17
CA ARG A 187 7.77 9.67 -2.04
C ARG A 187 7.15 9.60 -0.63
N ALA A 188 7.43 8.55 0.12
CA ALA A 188 6.95 8.36 1.48
C ALA A 188 7.98 8.91 2.48
N VAL A 189 7.51 9.38 3.63
CA VAL A 189 8.32 10.10 4.61
C VAL A 189 9.48 9.29 5.17
N ILE A 190 9.28 8.01 5.53
CA ILE A 190 10.35 7.17 6.12
C ILE A 190 11.52 7.00 5.14
N PRO A 191 11.34 6.50 3.90
CA PRO A 191 12.48 6.40 2.98
C PRO A 191 13.03 7.77 2.56
N THR A 192 12.23 8.84 2.53
CA THR A 192 12.74 10.20 2.29
C THR A 192 13.74 10.61 3.34
N ILE A 193 13.44 10.44 4.62
CA ILE A 193 14.36 10.78 5.72
C ILE A 193 15.61 9.90 5.65
N ILE A 194 15.43 8.59 5.58
CA ILE A 194 16.54 7.63 5.61
C ILE A 194 17.51 7.84 4.44
N THR A 195 17.01 8.06 3.23
CA THR A 195 17.86 8.26 2.05
C THR A 195 18.66 9.56 2.11
N GLN A 196 18.07 10.66 2.60
CA GLN A 196 18.80 11.91 2.85
C GLN A 196 19.92 11.70 3.87
N LEU A 197 19.62 11.04 5.00
CA LEU A 197 20.61 10.77 6.05
C LEU A 197 21.74 9.85 5.56
N LEU A 198 21.43 8.77 4.84
CA LEU A 198 22.41 7.82 4.30
C LEU A 198 23.28 8.42 3.20
N SER A 199 22.79 9.45 2.48
CA SER A 199 23.59 10.20 1.50
C SER A 199 24.53 11.23 2.14
N GLY A 200 24.54 11.36 3.47
CA GLY A 200 25.42 12.27 4.21
C GLY A 200 24.89 13.71 4.30
N MET A 201 23.64 13.95 3.95
CA MET A 201 23.03 15.28 4.13
C MET A 201 22.91 15.63 5.61
N THR A 202 23.20 16.88 5.93
CA THR A 202 23.06 17.45 7.28
C THR A 202 21.79 18.26 7.46
N GLU A 203 21.18 18.71 6.36
CA GLU A 203 19.87 19.37 6.31
C GLU A 203 18.84 18.40 5.74
N ILE A 204 17.94 17.91 6.60
CA ILE A 204 16.90 16.97 6.23
C ILE A 204 15.62 17.74 5.90
N LYS A 205 15.29 17.78 4.63
CA LYS A 205 14.14 18.54 4.09
C LYS A 205 12.83 17.80 4.31
N LEU A 206 11.94 18.35 5.11
CA LEU A 206 10.62 17.82 5.43
C LEU A 206 9.55 18.90 5.34
N GLY A 207 8.29 18.51 5.13
CA GLY A 207 7.13 19.38 5.27
C GLY A 207 6.66 19.47 6.73
N SER A 208 5.37 19.30 6.99
CA SER A 208 4.79 19.36 8.33
C SER A 208 5.31 18.24 9.24
N LEU A 209 5.67 18.58 10.47
CA LEU A 209 6.21 17.64 11.48
C LEU A 209 5.15 17.18 12.50
N THR A 210 4.04 17.90 12.59
CA THR A 210 3.00 17.65 13.60
C THR A 210 2.03 16.53 13.29
N PRO A 211 1.75 16.15 12.01
CA PRO A 211 0.84 15.05 11.72
C PRO A 211 1.32 13.74 12.34
N THR A 212 0.35 12.95 12.85
CA THR A 212 0.64 11.62 13.39
C THR A 212 0.12 10.52 12.48
N ARG A 213 0.82 9.40 12.44
CA ARG A 213 0.51 8.24 11.61
C ARG A 213 0.68 6.95 12.39
N ASP A 214 -0.20 5.99 12.12
CA ASP A 214 -0.04 4.60 12.50
C ASP A 214 0.75 3.89 11.40
N PHE A 215 1.99 3.52 11.71
CA PHE A 215 2.91 2.90 10.76
C PHE A 215 2.90 1.38 10.87
N ASN A 216 2.52 0.71 9.78
CA ASN A 216 2.51 -0.75 9.68
C ASN A 216 3.72 -1.25 8.93
N TYR A 217 4.49 -2.16 9.50
CA TYR A 217 5.56 -2.80 8.76
C TYR A 217 5.00 -3.66 7.61
N VAL A 218 5.63 -3.59 6.45
CA VAL A 218 5.10 -4.17 5.21
C VAL A 218 4.83 -5.67 5.28
N LYS A 219 5.62 -6.43 6.07
CA LYS A 219 5.37 -7.86 6.25
C LYS A 219 4.11 -8.12 7.08
N ASP A 220 3.82 -7.29 8.07
CA ASP A 220 2.57 -7.36 8.84
C ASP A 220 1.38 -6.98 7.96
N THR A 221 1.54 -5.96 7.11
CA THR A 221 0.52 -5.61 6.11
C THR A 221 0.24 -6.78 5.17
N ALA A 222 1.28 -7.42 4.60
CA ALA A 222 1.12 -8.59 3.74
C ALA A 222 0.47 -9.77 4.48
N ALA A 223 0.86 -10.03 5.73
CA ALA A 223 0.24 -11.05 6.58
C ALA A 223 -1.25 -10.75 6.82
N GLY A 224 -1.62 -9.48 7.03
CA GLY A 224 -3.01 -9.04 7.17
C GLY A 224 -3.83 -9.31 5.91
N PHE A 225 -3.31 -9.00 4.72
CA PHE A 225 -3.96 -9.35 3.44
C PHE A 225 -4.21 -10.87 3.33
N MET A 226 -3.21 -11.68 3.64
CA MET A 226 -3.34 -13.13 3.57
C MET A 226 -4.33 -13.68 4.61
N ALA A 227 -4.35 -13.14 5.82
CA ALA A 227 -5.31 -13.52 6.86
C ALA A 227 -6.75 -13.20 6.43
N ILE A 228 -7.00 -12.01 5.88
CA ILE A 228 -8.31 -11.60 5.34
C ILE A 228 -8.72 -12.52 4.18
N ALA A 229 -7.80 -12.87 3.28
CA ALA A 229 -8.08 -13.75 2.15
C ALA A 229 -8.52 -15.16 2.57
N GLY A 230 -7.99 -15.65 3.70
CA GLY A 230 -8.33 -16.94 4.29
C GLY A 230 -9.61 -16.95 5.13
N CYS A 231 -10.22 -15.79 5.41
CA CYS A 231 -11.38 -15.65 6.29
C CYS A 231 -12.66 -15.44 5.48
N GLU A 232 -13.58 -16.41 5.48
CA GLU A 232 -14.87 -16.29 4.78
C GLU A 232 -15.74 -15.19 5.38
N GLN A 233 -15.70 -14.97 6.69
CA GLN A 233 -16.47 -13.93 7.37
C GLN A 233 -16.06 -12.52 6.92
N ALA A 234 -14.90 -12.37 6.31
CA ALA A 234 -14.41 -11.12 5.76
C ALA A 234 -15.07 -10.71 4.42
N ILE A 235 -15.84 -11.61 3.79
CA ILE A 235 -16.55 -11.32 2.54
C ILE A 235 -17.60 -10.23 2.80
N GLY A 236 -17.63 -9.22 1.92
CA GLY A 236 -18.55 -8.08 2.04
C GLY A 236 -18.14 -7.09 3.14
N GLN A 237 -16.97 -7.25 3.76
CA GLN A 237 -16.52 -6.41 4.85
C GLN A 237 -15.44 -5.42 4.41
N GLU A 238 -15.43 -4.27 5.08
CA GLU A 238 -14.31 -3.32 5.12
C GLU A 238 -13.45 -3.66 6.34
N ILE A 239 -12.13 -3.72 6.19
CA ILE A 239 -11.25 -4.21 7.25
C ILE A 239 -9.97 -3.38 7.31
N ASN A 240 -9.71 -2.77 8.46
CA ASN A 240 -8.50 -2.04 8.76
C ASN A 240 -7.33 -2.97 9.08
N ILE A 241 -6.13 -2.63 8.58
CA ILE A 241 -4.85 -3.21 9.04
C ILE A 241 -4.08 -2.07 9.70
N ALA A 242 -3.97 -2.10 11.03
CA ALA A 242 -3.37 -1.06 11.85
C ALA A 242 -2.63 -1.64 13.04
N THR A 243 -1.60 -0.94 13.52
CA THR A 243 -0.87 -1.34 14.74
C THR A 243 -1.60 -0.89 16.01
N GLY A 244 -2.30 0.24 15.95
CA GLY A 244 -2.90 0.92 17.09
C GLY A 244 -1.90 1.80 17.84
N VAL A 245 -0.77 2.14 17.22
CA VAL A 245 0.25 3.04 17.77
C VAL A 245 0.54 4.15 16.76
N GLU A 246 0.53 5.39 17.23
CA GLU A 246 0.82 6.54 16.37
C GLU A 246 2.18 7.18 16.72
N HIS A 247 2.85 7.66 15.68
CA HIS A 247 4.09 8.43 15.79
C HIS A 247 3.93 9.74 15.04
N SER A 248 4.44 10.85 15.59
CA SER A 248 4.53 12.11 14.85
C SER A 248 5.64 12.04 13.81
N ILE A 249 5.52 12.81 12.74
CA ILE A 249 6.58 12.92 11.73
C ILE A 249 7.86 13.50 12.34
N GLY A 250 7.72 14.43 13.30
CA GLY A 250 8.85 15.03 13.99
C GLY A 250 9.60 14.03 14.88
N ASP A 251 8.88 13.24 15.69
CA ASP A 251 9.52 12.23 16.55
C ASP A 251 10.24 11.17 15.72
N LEU A 252 9.57 10.67 14.67
CA LEU A 252 10.17 9.75 13.71
C LEU A 252 11.47 10.31 13.09
N ALA A 253 11.44 11.57 12.65
CA ALA A 253 12.62 12.19 12.03
C ALA A 253 13.77 12.32 13.02
N ASN A 254 13.48 12.75 14.26
CA ASN A 254 14.50 12.86 15.31
C ASN A 254 15.11 11.50 15.68
N GLU A 255 14.28 10.46 15.75
CA GLU A 255 14.74 9.09 16.00
C GLU A 255 15.70 8.61 14.89
N LEU A 256 15.32 8.80 13.61
CA LEU A 256 16.15 8.41 12.47
C LEU A 256 17.46 9.22 12.39
N ILE A 257 17.41 10.51 12.71
CA ILE A 257 18.61 11.36 12.80
C ILE A 257 19.57 10.82 13.87
N ALA A 258 19.07 10.54 15.06
CA ALA A 258 19.89 9.99 16.15
C ALA A 258 20.54 8.65 15.80
N GLN A 259 19.85 7.80 15.02
CA GLN A 259 20.36 6.49 14.62
C GLN A 259 21.34 6.52 13.45
N ILE A 260 21.17 7.43 12.48
CA ILE A 260 21.91 7.37 11.20
C ILE A 260 22.97 8.47 11.10
N ASN A 261 22.62 9.72 11.40
CA ASN A 261 23.53 10.86 11.34
C ASN A 261 23.17 11.91 12.41
N PRO A 262 23.71 11.79 13.62
CA PRO A 262 23.38 12.69 14.74
C PRO A 262 23.75 14.18 14.52
N ASN A 263 24.54 14.47 13.48
CA ASN A 263 24.91 15.84 13.12
C ASN A 263 23.89 16.53 12.19
N ALA A 264 22.88 15.78 11.72
CA ALA A 264 21.84 16.32 10.86
C ALA A 264 20.75 17.04 11.68
N HIS A 265 20.05 17.96 11.01
CA HIS A 265 18.91 18.67 11.58
C HIS A 265 17.79 18.82 10.53
N ILE A 266 16.58 19.04 11.00
CA ILE A 266 15.40 19.16 10.14
C ILE A 266 15.29 20.61 9.63
N VAL A 267 15.02 20.74 8.32
CA VAL A 267 14.70 22.02 7.66
C VAL A 267 13.32 21.91 7.04
N CYS A 268 12.47 22.90 7.27
CA CYS A 268 11.17 22.98 6.62
C CYS A 268 11.35 23.28 5.13
N ASP A 269 10.75 22.45 4.27
CA ASP A 269 10.73 22.63 2.83
C ASP A 269 9.27 22.91 2.40
N GLU A 270 9.01 24.13 1.95
CA GLU A 270 7.67 24.60 1.59
C GLU A 270 7.06 23.78 0.43
N GLU A 271 7.87 23.27 -0.50
CA GLU A 271 7.40 22.43 -1.60
C GLU A 271 6.79 21.11 -1.11
N ARG A 272 7.13 20.68 0.11
CA ARG A 272 6.64 19.46 0.75
C ARG A 272 5.41 19.68 1.61
N LEU A 273 4.99 20.92 1.79
CA LEU A 273 3.76 21.24 2.51
C LEU A 273 2.53 20.90 1.66
N ARG A 274 1.60 20.20 2.26
CA ARG A 274 0.30 19.98 1.63
C ARG A 274 -0.59 21.20 1.81
N PRO A 275 -1.56 21.43 0.91
CA PRO A 275 -2.60 22.44 1.18
C PRO A 275 -3.27 22.18 2.53
N GLU A 276 -3.44 23.22 3.33
CA GLU A 276 -3.90 23.12 4.73
C GLU A 276 -5.16 22.25 4.89
N LYS A 277 -6.16 22.44 4.02
CA LYS A 277 -7.42 21.67 4.06
C LYS A 277 -7.27 20.22 3.59
N SER A 278 -6.17 19.90 2.92
CA SER A 278 -5.85 18.56 2.43
C SER A 278 -4.92 17.79 3.38
N GLU A 279 -4.29 18.47 4.34
CA GLU A 279 -3.44 17.80 5.32
C GLU A 279 -4.31 16.95 6.27
N VAL A 280 -3.92 15.69 6.40
CA VAL A 280 -4.52 14.75 7.34
C VAL A 280 -3.71 14.78 8.62
N ASN A 281 -4.23 15.41 9.66
CA ASN A 281 -3.48 15.69 10.89
C ASN A 281 -3.25 14.45 11.75
N ARG A 282 -4.22 13.51 11.80
CA ARG A 282 -4.13 12.36 12.70
C ARG A 282 -4.72 11.10 12.05
N LEU A 283 -3.94 10.02 12.04
CA LEU A 283 -4.40 8.67 11.66
C LEU A 283 -3.87 7.68 12.71
N LEU A 284 -4.78 7.19 13.56
CA LEU A 284 -4.55 6.12 14.51
C LEU A 284 -5.63 5.06 14.30
N GLY A 285 -5.27 3.86 13.85
CA GLY A 285 -6.22 2.85 13.41
C GLY A 285 -6.63 1.87 14.50
N ASP A 286 -7.83 1.29 14.33
CA ASP A 286 -8.31 0.14 15.07
C ASP A 286 -8.35 -1.09 14.17
N SER A 287 -7.65 -2.15 14.57
CA SER A 287 -7.66 -3.47 13.91
C SER A 287 -8.38 -4.54 14.73
N THR A 288 -9.20 -4.15 15.71
CA THR A 288 -9.95 -5.10 16.57
C THR A 288 -10.79 -6.06 15.73
N LYS A 289 -11.43 -5.57 14.68
CA LYS A 289 -12.22 -6.40 13.76
C LYS A 289 -11.35 -7.46 13.07
N LEU A 290 -10.20 -7.09 12.51
CA LEU A 290 -9.26 -8.02 11.90
C LEU A 290 -8.76 -9.07 12.90
N ARG A 291 -8.37 -8.63 14.08
CA ARG A 291 -7.89 -9.52 15.16
C ARG A 291 -8.96 -10.52 15.57
N ALA A 292 -10.19 -10.06 15.77
CA ALA A 292 -11.30 -10.93 16.19
C ALA A 292 -11.66 -11.97 15.12
N MET A 293 -11.60 -11.60 13.84
CA MET A 293 -11.97 -12.49 12.73
C MET A 293 -10.88 -13.50 12.37
N THR A 294 -9.61 -13.16 12.54
CA THR A 294 -8.49 -13.93 11.96
C THR A 294 -7.40 -14.31 12.94
N GLY A 295 -7.39 -13.73 14.13
CA GLY A 295 -6.27 -13.86 15.06
C GLY A 295 -5.01 -13.08 14.65
N TRP A 296 -5.07 -12.29 13.57
CA TRP A 296 -3.92 -11.50 13.13
C TRP A 296 -3.49 -10.48 14.19
N ALA A 297 -2.20 -10.33 14.35
CA ALA A 297 -1.58 -9.25 15.12
C ALA A 297 -0.26 -8.87 14.46
N PRO A 298 0.23 -7.61 14.62
CA PRO A 298 1.57 -7.24 14.20
C PRO A 298 2.61 -8.18 14.85
N ALA A 299 3.53 -8.69 14.03
CA ALA A 299 4.61 -9.58 14.49
C ALA A 299 5.93 -8.82 14.70
N TYR A 300 6.04 -7.60 14.15
CA TYR A 300 7.24 -6.78 14.21
C TYR A 300 6.98 -5.54 15.06
N THR A 301 7.99 -5.14 15.86
CA THR A 301 7.98 -3.81 16.49
C THR A 301 8.32 -2.73 15.47
N PHE A 302 8.01 -1.46 15.80
CA PHE A 302 8.34 -0.33 14.93
C PHE A 302 9.85 -0.23 14.68
N GLU A 303 10.66 -0.41 15.74
CA GLU A 303 12.12 -0.38 15.69
C GLU A 303 12.69 -1.49 14.80
N GLN A 304 12.14 -2.71 14.89
CA GLN A 304 12.55 -3.83 14.02
C GLN A 304 12.27 -3.54 12.55
N GLY A 305 11.11 -2.96 12.25
CA GLY A 305 10.74 -2.56 10.90
C GLY A 305 11.61 -1.41 10.37
N LEU A 306 11.94 -0.41 11.22
CA LEU A 306 12.85 0.68 10.85
C LEU A 306 14.26 0.16 10.59
N ALA A 307 14.81 -0.69 11.46
CA ALA A 307 16.13 -1.28 11.28
C ALA A 307 16.24 -2.04 9.94
N ALA A 308 15.24 -2.88 9.62
CA ALA A 308 15.20 -3.58 8.35
C ALA A 308 15.08 -2.64 7.15
N THR A 309 14.37 -1.52 7.29
CA THR A 309 14.21 -0.50 6.24
C THR A 309 15.51 0.26 6.01
N ILE A 310 16.20 0.67 7.08
CA ILE A 310 17.50 1.35 7.01
C ILE A 310 18.54 0.46 6.31
N GLU A 311 18.63 -0.81 6.71
CA GLU A 311 19.58 -1.76 6.13
C GLU A 311 19.31 -1.99 4.64
N PHE A 312 18.04 -2.16 4.27
CA PHE A 312 17.66 -2.30 2.86
C PHE A 312 18.05 -1.06 2.05
N LEU A 313 17.73 0.15 2.53
CA LEU A 313 18.03 1.40 1.83
C LEU A 313 19.54 1.64 1.74
N ARG A 314 20.32 1.25 2.74
CA ARG A 314 21.79 1.32 2.70
C ARG A 314 22.38 0.49 1.56
N GLY A 315 21.85 -0.71 1.33
CA GLY A 315 22.29 -1.59 0.24
C GLY A 315 21.72 -1.23 -1.14
N ASN A 316 20.78 -0.28 -1.23
CA ASN A 316 20.08 0.08 -2.48
C ASN A 316 20.00 1.61 -2.71
N LEU A 317 20.91 2.38 -2.13
CA LEU A 317 20.83 3.85 -2.18
C LEU A 317 20.92 4.40 -3.60
N ASP A 318 21.62 3.70 -4.50
CA ASP A 318 21.75 4.00 -5.92
C ASP A 318 20.41 4.01 -6.69
N ARG A 319 19.40 3.33 -6.17
CA ARG A 319 18.03 3.31 -6.74
C ARG A 319 17.20 4.52 -6.34
N TYR A 320 17.67 5.33 -5.40
CA TYR A 320 16.97 6.48 -4.83
C TYR A 320 17.69 7.78 -5.25
N LYS A 321 16.93 8.87 -5.27
CA LYS A 321 17.43 10.21 -5.59
C LYS A 321 17.22 11.12 -4.39
N PRO A 322 18.09 11.05 -3.38
CA PRO A 322 17.89 11.72 -2.08
C PRO A 322 17.88 13.26 -2.18
N ASP A 323 18.52 13.81 -3.19
CA ASP A 323 18.62 15.24 -3.50
C ASP A 323 17.38 15.81 -4.23
N GLN A 324 16.45 14.95 -4.67
CA GLN A 324 15.27 15.35 -5.41
C GLN A 324 13.99 15.12 -4.61
N TYR A 325 13.06 16.08 -4.70
CA TYR A 325 11.70 15.84 -4.23
C TYR A 325 10.95 14.97 -5.25
N MET A 326 10.58 13.77 -4.84
CA MET A 326 9.83 12.84 -5.67
C MET A 326 8.33 13.02 -5.44
N LEU A 327 7.61 13.45 -6.48
CA LEU A 327 6.15 13.59 -6.48
C LEU A 327 5.43 12.25 -6.71
#